data_6f59111535490ceaf2b9bb3853b78885
#
_entry.id   6f59111535490ceaf2b9bb3853b78885
#
_cell.length_a   1.000
_cell.length_b   1.000
_cell.length_c   1.000
_cell.angle_alpha   90.00
_cell.angle_beta   90.00
_cell.angle_gamma   90.00
#
_symmetry.space_group_name_H-M   'P 1'
#
loop_
_entity.id
_entity.type
_entity.pdbx_description
1 polymer ?
#
loop_
_entity_poly.entity_id
_entity_poly.type
_entity_poly.pdbx_seq_one_letter_code
_entity_poly.pdbx_strand_id
1 'polypeptide(L)'
;MLKKINSGGQTGADQGGLEGARLCGIPTGGTAPKGYRTETGPNLKLKTVYGLHEDSSSAYPPRTKKNVRDSDGTLWMGNVGSPGYWCTRSAVTNLELWIENPTPEALRNWIGLYEIEILNVAGNRESKNPGIFERTKHLIVEAFRLQ
;
A
#
# COMPACT_ATOMS: atom_id res chain seq x y z
N MET A 1 5.63 5.24 -16.03
CA MET A 1 4.25 4.72 -15.90
C MET A 1 4.20 3.67 -14.80
N LEU A 2 3.21 3.78 -13.94
CA LEU A 2 3.03 2.82 -12.85
C LEU A 2 2.69 1.43 -13.41
N LYS A 3 3.44 0.41 -12.99
CA LYS A 3 3.29 -0.96 -13.50
C LYS A 3 2.71 -1.92 -12.46
N LYS A 4 2.82 -1.59 -11.17
CA LYS A 4 2.38 -2.49 -10.12
C LYS A 4 2.15 -1.73 -8.82
N ILE A 5 1.18 -2.17 -8.04
CA ILE A 5 0.99 -1.73 -6.66
C ILE A 5 1.25 -2.92 -5.73
N ASN A 6 2.18 -2.72 -4.79
CA ASN A 6 2.45 -3.63 -3.69
C ASN A 6 1.76 -3.15 -2.42
N SER A 7 1.43 -4.06 -1.54
CA SER A 7 0.85 -3.74 -0.23
C SER A 7 1.03 -4.91 0.72
N GLY A 8 0.91 -4.62 2.01
CA GLY A 8 0.96 -5.65 3.05
C GLY A 8 -0.36 -6.35 3.33
N GLY A 9 -1.44 -5.88 2.72
CA GLY A 9 -2.72 -6.57 2.79
C GLY A 9 -3.53 -6.36 4.07
N GLN A 10 -3.12 -5.46 4.98
CA GLN A 10 -3.93 -5.13 6.16
C GLN A 10 -5.24 -4.48 5.74
N THR A 11 -6.27 -4.55 6.58
CA THR A 11 -7.50 -3.78 6.37
C THR A 11 -7.18 -2.30 6.21
N GLY A 12 -8.08 -1.54 5.64
CA GLY A 12 -7.91 -0.10 5.48
C GLY A 12 -7.09 0.26 4.26
N ALA A 13 -6.05 1.08 4.46
CA ALA A 13 -5.28 1.66 3.37
C ALA A 13 -4.64 0.61 2.46
N ASP A 14 -4.05 -0.44 3.04
CA ASP A 14 -3.40 -1.51 2.27
C ASP A 14 -4.39 -2.14 1.28
N GLN A 15 -5.52 -2.62 1.77
CA GLN A 15 -6.52 -3.25 0.92
C GLN A 15 -7.19 -2.24 -0.02
N GLY A 16 -7.34 -1.00 0.41
CA GLY A 16 -7.85 0.07 -0.46
C GLY A 16 -6.97 0.30 -1.66
N GLY A 17 -5.65 0.30 -1.47
CA GLY A 17 -4.67 0.41 -2.55
C GLY A 17 -4.76 -0.76 -3.53
N LEU A 18 -4.88 -1.98 -3.01
CA LEU A 18 -5.02 -3.19 -3.84
C LEU A 18 -6.30 -3.15 -4.67
N GLU A 19 -7.43 -2.82 -4.05
CA GLU A 19 -8.71 -2.79 -4.74
C GLU A 19 -8.76 -1.66 -5.78
N GLY A 20 -8.23 -0.49 -5.43
CA GLY A 20 -8.12 0.61 -6.39
C GLY A 20 -7.29 0.23 -7.62
N ALA A 21 -6.17 -0.44 -7.40
CA ALA A 21 -5.32 -0.93 -8.49
C ALA A 21 -6.07 -1.93 -9.38
N ARG A 22 -6.77 -2.88 -8.75
CA ARG A 22 -7.55 -3.87 -9.49
C ARG A 22 -8.59 -3.20 -10.39
N LEU A 23 -9.30 -2.21 -9.87
CA LEU A 23 -10.30 -1.45 -10.63
C LEU A 23 -9.69 -0.68 -11.80
N CYS A 24 -8.43 -0.30 -11.72
CA CYS A 24 -7.70 0.39 -12.79
C CYS A 24 -6.95 -0.56 -13.72
N GLY A 25 -7.04 -1.87 -13.52
CA GLY A 25 -6.28 -2.83 -14.32
C GLY A 25 -4.77 -2.84 -14.04
N ILE A 26 -4.35 -2.30 -12.90
CA ILE A 26 -2.93 -2.29 -12.49
C ILE A 26 -2.64 -3.57 -11.72
N PRO A 27 -1.60 -4.33 -12.10
CA PRO A 27 -1.19 -5.53 -11.37
C PRO A 27 -0.91 -5.26 -9.91
N THR A 28 -1.25 -6.22 -9.04
CA THR A 28 -1.05 -6.12 -7.60
C THR A 28 -0.16 -7.24 -7.08
N GLY A 29 0.43 -7.00 -5.93
CA GLY A 29 1.25 -7.99 -5.23
C GLY A 29 1.71 -7.46 -3.89
N GLY A 30 2.83 -7.97 -3.42
CA GLY A 30 3.42 -7.61 -2.15
C GLY A 30 3.52 -8.81 -1.22
N THR A 31 3.90 -8.52 0.03
CA THR A 31 4.10 -9.54 1.06
C THR A 31 3.15 -9.28 2.22
N ALA A 32 2.35 -10.29 2.55
CA ALA A 32 1.46 -10.30 3.71
C ALA A 32 2.11 -11.06 4.87
N PRO A 33 1.65 -10.87 6.12
CA PRO A 33 2.10 -11.71 7.21
C PRO A 33 1.74 -13.17 6.97
N LYS A 34 2.46 -14.09 7.62
CA LYS A 34 2.19 -15.53 7.53
C LYS A 34 0.72 -15.81 7.82
N GLY A 35 0.11 -16.66 6.99
CA GLY A 35 -1.30 -16.99 7.09
C GLY A 35 -2.22 -15.91 6.52
N TYR A 36 -1.68 -14.90 5.82
CA TYR A 36 -2.45 -13.77 5.28
C TYR A 36 -3.24 -13.06 6.40
N ARG A 37 -2.59 -12.95 7.54
CA ARG A 37 -3.17 -12.40 8.76
C ARG A 37 -3.52 -10.92 8.61
N THR A 38 -4.72 -10.55 9.05
CA THR A 38 -5.17 -9.16 9.18
C THR A 38 -5.79 -8.97 10.56
N GLU A 39 -6.16 -7.72 10.90
CA GLU A 39 -6.83 -7.44 12.17
C GLU A 39 -8.20 -8.15 12.30
N THR A 40 -8.80 -8.57 11.19
CA THR A 40 -10.08 -9.29 11.19
C THR A 40 -9.89 -10.78 10.93
N GLY A 41 -8.65 -11.28 10.98
CA GLY A 41 -8.32 -12.68 10.74
C GLY A 41 -7.66 -12.90 9.39
N PRO A 42 -7.39 -14.16 9.02
CA PRO A 42 -6.79 -14.50 7.73
C PRO A 42 -7.69 -14.05 6.57
N ASN A 43 -7.06 -13.51 5.51
CA ASN A 43 -7.77 -13.10 4.31
C ASN A 43 -7.11 -13.73 3.08
N LEU A 44 -7.63 -14.86 2.64
CA LEU A 44 -7.08 -15.60 1.49
C LEU A 44 -7.29 -14.89 0.15
N LYS A 45 -8.16 -13.88 0.08
CA LYS A 45 -8.30 -13.05 -1.13
C LYS A 45 -7.01 -12.30 -1.44
N LEU A 46 -6.18 -12.03 -0.42
CA LEU A 46 -4.88 -11.41 -0.63
C LEU A 46 -4.03 -12.25 -1.59
N LYS A 47 -4.11 -13.58 -1.45
CA LYS A 47 -3.43 -14.50 -2.36
C LYS A 47 -4.18 -14.68 -3.67
N THR A 48 -5.46 -15.02 -3.62
CA THR A 48 -6.22 -15.49 -4.78
C THR A 48 -6.66 -14.35 -5.71
N VAL A 49 -6.91 -13.15 -5.16
CA VAL A 49 -7.36 -11.99 -5.94
C VAL A 49 -6.20 -11.05 -6.24
N TYR A 50 -5.37 -10.76 -5.24
CA TYR A 50 -4.36 -9.71 -5.35
C TYR A 50 -2.93 -10.25 -5.54
N GLY A 51 -2.72 -11.55 -5.43
CA GLY A 51 -1.43 -12.15 -5.74
C GLY A 51 -0.33 -11.88 -4.72
N LEU A 52 -0.67 -11.60 -3.45
CA LEU A 52 0.33 -11.43 -2.42
C LEU A 52 0.96 -12.77 -2.04
N HIS A 53 2.22 -12.70 -1.59
CA HIS A 53 2.92 -13.81 -0.97
C HIS A 53 2.90 -13.65 0.54
N GLU A 54 2.88 -14.77 1.27
CA GLU A 54 2.98 -14.69 2.73
C GLU A 54 4.45 -14.66 3.17
N ASP A 55 4.72 -13.92 4.25
CA ASP A 55 6.02 -13.91 4.90
C ASP A 55 6.16 -15.18 5.76
N SER A 56 7.41 -15.49 6.17
CA SER A 56 7.66 -16.54 7.15
C SER A 56 7.22 -16.15 8.56
N SER A 57 7.10 -14.85 8.83
CA SER A 57 6.66 -14.29 10.11
C SER A 57 5.20 -13.84 10.05
N SER A 58 4.45 -14.10 11.14
CA SER A 58 3.08 -13.56 11.29
C SER A 58 3.08 -12.12 11.82
N ALA A 59 4.22 -11.56 12.20
CA ALA A 59 4.33 -10.19 12.66
C ALA A 59 4.24 -9.20 11.50
N TYR A 60 3.75 -7.96 11.77
CA TYR A 60 3.59 -6.94 10.74
C TYR A 60 4.90 -6.27 10.30
N PRO A 61 5.86 -5.93 11.21
CA PRO A 61 7.05 -5.18 10.81
C PRO A 61 7.91 -5.84 9.73
N PRO A 62 8.18 -7.16 9.74
CA PRO A 62 8.98 -7.78 8.68
C PRO A 62 8.38 -7.62 7.28
N ARG A 63 7.05 -7.80 7.13
CA ARG A 63 6.40 -7.65 5.82
C ARG A 63 6.39 -6.19 5.38
N THR A 64 6.28 -5.24 6.33
CA THR A 64 6.34 -3.81 6.05
C THR A 64 7.68 -3.44 5.43
N LYS A 65 8.78 -3.91 6.03
CA LYS A 65 10.13 -3.67 5.50
C LYS A 65 10.33 -4.26 4.10
N LYS A 66 9.83 -5.48 3.88
CA LYS A 66 9.94 -6.14 2.57
C LYS A 66 9.19 -5.35 1.50
N ASN A 67 7.98 -4.89 1.79
CA ASN A 67 7.18 -4.14 0.81
C ASN A 67 7.83 -2.81 0.44
N VAL A 68 8.42 -2.10 1.39
CA VAL A 68 9.19 -0.89 1.11
C VAL A 68 10.38 -1.22 0.23
N ARG A 69 11.17 -2.24 0.58
CA ARG A 69 12.37 -2.63 -0.16
C ARG A 69 12.05 -3.08 -1.59
N ASP A 70 10.97 -3.79 -1.78
CA ASP A 70 10.59 -4.38 -3.07
C ASP A 70 9.84 -3.40 -3.98
N SER A 71 9.75 -2.13 -3.60
CA SER A 71 9.03 -1.09 -4.34
C SER A 71 9.95 0.09 -4.62
N ASP A 72 9.58 0.91 -5.61
CA ASP A 72 10.36 2.09 -6.00
C ASP A 72 10.01 3.31 -5.15
N GLY A 73 8.82 3.35 -4.59
CA GLY A 73 8.36 4.43 -3.72
C GLY A 73 7.23 3.98 -2.84
N THR A 74 6.95 4.73 -1.77
CA THR A 74 5.93 4.40 -0.78
C THR A 74 4.94 5.55 -0.60
N LEU A 75 3.67 5.21 -0.70
CA LEU A 75 2.54 6.08 -0.40
C LEU A 75 2.00 5.71 0.98
N TRP A 76 1.90 6.70 1.86
CA TRP A 76 1.23 6.56 3.15
C TRP A 76 -0.13 7.23 3.12
N MET A 77 -1.15 6.51 3.57
CA MET A 77 -2.51 7.04 3.70
C MET A 77 -2.99 6.92 5.14
N GLY A 78 -3.29 8.04 5.76
CA GLY A 78 -3.84 8.07 7.10
C GLY A 78 -3.11 9.00 8.06
N ASN A 79 -3.19 8.68 9.34
CA ASN A 79 -2.66 9.53 10.41
C ASN A 79 -1.13 9.59 10.40
N VAL A 80 -0.60 10.79 10.44
CA VAL A 80 0.85 11.04 10.55
C VAL A 80 1.24 10.89 12.02
N GLY A 81 2.35 10.20 12.28
CA GLY A 81 2.89 10.06 13.63
C GLY A 81 2.36 8.87 14.42
N SER A 82 1.48 8.04 13.86
CA SER A 82 1.05 6.81 14.53
C SER A 82 2.18 5.78 14.57
N PRO A 83 2.09 4.74 15.43
CA PRO A 83 3.10 3.67 15.44
C PRO A 83 3.29 3.01 14.09
N GLY A 84 2.20 2.75 13.36
CA GLY A 84 2.27 2.17 12.01
C GLY A 84 2.94 3.11 11.01
N TYR A 85 2.69 4.42 11.13
CA TYR A 85 3.34 5.43 10.33
C TYR A 85 4.87 5.36 10.49
N TRP A 86 5.35 5.37 11.73
CA TRP A 86 6.78 5.33 11.99
C TRP A 86 7.42 4.00 11.58
N CYS A 87 6.70 2.90 11.74
CA CYS A 87 7.17 1.60 11.30
C CYS A 87 7.46 1.60 9.80
N THR A 88 6.54 2.13 9.00
CA THR A 88 6.70 2.18 7.54
C THR A 88 7.74 3.22 7.13
N ARG A 89 7.65 4.43 7.68
CA ARG A 89 8.55 5.52 7.31
C ARG A 89 10.00 5.22 7.65
N SER A 90 10.26 4.56 8.79
CA SER A 90 11.62 4.21 9.19
C SER A 90 12.28 3.18 8.26
N ALA A 91 11.50 2.45 7.48
CA ALA A 91 12.01 1.51 6.48
C ALA A 91 12.42 2.21 5.18
N VAL A 92 12.00 3.45 4.96
CA VAL A 92 12.31 4.23 3.75
C VAL A 92 13.65 4.92 3.94
N THR A 93 14.63 4.64 3.07
CA THR A 93 15.98 5.20 3.17
C THR A 93 16.11 6.54 2.44
N ASN A 94 15.33 6.75 1.39
CA ASN A 94 15.32 8.01 0.63
C ASN A 94 13.93 8.64 0.73
N LEU A 95 13.82 9.75 1.48
CA LEU A 95 12.54 10.41 1.74
C LEU A 95 11.93 11.09 0.50
N GLU A 96 12.69 11.27 -0.57
CA GLU A 96 12.11 11.70 -1.84
C GLU A 96 11.17 10.64 -2.43
N LEU A 97 11.36 9.38 -2.04
CA LEU A 97 10.54 8.25 -2.46
C LEU A 97 9.43 7.91 -1.46
N TRP A 98 9.02 8.92 -0.70
CA TRP A 98 7.92 8.86 0.27
C TRP A 98 6.94 10.00 -0.02
N ILE A 99 5.64 9.68 -0.06
CA ILE A 99 4.58 10.68 -0.16
C ILE A 99 3.45 10.30 0.79
N GLU A 100 2.86 11.28 1.44
CA GLU A 100 1.79 11.03 2.41
C GLU A 100 0.55 11.86 2.10
N ASN A 101 -0.61 11.20 2.15
CA ASN A 101 -1.94 11.80 1.97
C ASN A 101 -2.03 12.78 0.80
N PRO A 102 -1.56 12.43 -0.40
CA PRO A 102 -1.56 13.34 -1.54
C PRO A 102 -2.95 13.46 -2.17
N THR A 103 -3.12 14.53 -2.97
CA THR A 103 -4.21 14.56 -3.94
C THR A 103 -3.89 13.62 -5.10
N PRO A 104 -4.89 13.20 -5.92
CA PRO A 104 -4.62 12.38 -7.10
C PRO A 104 -3.59 13.02 -8.05
N GLU A 105 -3.68 14.34 -8.26
CA GLU A 105 -2.74 15.05 -9.13
C GLU A 105 -1.32 15.03 -8.55
N ALA A 106 -1.17 15.32 -7.25
CA ALA A 106 0.13 15.30 -6.60
C ALA A 106 0.75 13.89 -6.67
N LEU A 107 -0.06 12.84 -6.50
CA LEU A 107 0.42 11.47 -6.61
C LEU A 107 0.93 11.17 -8.02
N ARG A 108 0.17 11.53 -9.07
CA ARG A 108 0.60 11.35 -10.47
C ARG A 108 1.91 12.08 -10.76
N ASN A 109 2.00 13.34 -10.31
CA ASN A 109 3.19 14.16 -10.56
C ASN A 109 4.42 13.58 -9.89
N TRP A 110 4.29 13.10 -8.65
CA TRP A 110 5.39 12.49 -7.92
C TRP A 110 5.83 11.17 -8.57
N ILE A 111 4.90 10.34 -8.99
CA ILE A 111 5.20 9.09 -9.69
C ILE A 111 5.97 9.36 -11.00
N GLY A 112 5.53 10.38 -11.75
CA GLY A 112 6.21 10.76 -12.98
C GLY A 112 7.60 11.34 -12.73
N LEU A 113 7.73 12.21 -11.74
CA LEU A 113 9.01 12.88 -11.42
C LEU A 113 10.10 11.88 -11.03
N TYR A 114 9.77 10.89 -10.23
CA TYR A 114 10.72 9.89 -9.73
C TYR A 114 10.68 8.57 -10.50
N GLU A 115 9.91 8.52 -11.59
CA GLU A 115 9.80 7.34 -12.46
C GLU A 115 9.45 6.07 -11.68
N ILE A 116 8.48 6.17 -10.77
CA ILE A 116 8.06 5.06 -9.92
C ILE A 116 7.25 4.07 -10.77
N GLU A 117 7.73 2.85 -10.86
CA GLU A 117 7.06 1.76 -11.57
C GLU A 117 6.32 0.84 -10.61
N ILE A 118 6.88 0.60 -9.42
CA ILE A 118 6.27 -0.22 -8.38
C ILE A 118 6.02 0.66 -7.17
N LEU A 119 4.75 0.84 -6.84
CA LEU A 119 4.31 1.67 -5.71
C LEU A 119 3.88 0.79 -4.54
N ASN A 120 4.50 1.00 -3.38
CA ASN A 120 4.02 0.41 -2.14
C ASN A 120 2.93 1.32 -1.54
N VAL A 121 1.75 0.78 -1.27
CA VAL A 121 0.67 1.50 -0.60
C VAL A 121 0.55 0.97 0.82
N ALA A 122 0.71 1.87 1.78
CA ALA A 122 0.63 1.59 3.21
C ALA A 122 -0.23 2.65 3.90
N GLY A 123 -0.65 2.37 5.12
CA GLY A 123 -1.42 3.34 5.90
C GLY A 123 -2.10 2.70 7.09
N ASN A 124 -3.06 3.43 7.67
CA ASN A 124 -3.79 2.94 8.82
C ASN A 124 -4.68 1.75 8.45
N ARG A 125 -4.84 0.83 9.41
CA ARG A 125 -5.87 -0.18 9.34
C ARG A 125 -7.26 0.45 9.53
N GLU A 126 -8.29 -0.22 9.06
CA GLU A 126 -9.65 0.33 9.07
C GLU A 126 -10.15 0.66 10.47
N SER A 127 -9.84 -0.15 11.48
CA SER A 127 -10.27 0.09 12.86
C SER A 127 -9.65 1.33 13.48
N LYS A 128 -8.48 1.74 13.02
CA LYS A 128 -7.76 2.92 13.54
C LYS A 128 -8.11 4.20 12.77
N ASN A 129 -8.67 4.08 11.60
CA ASN A 129 -9.05 5.23 10.75
C ASN A 129 -10.22 4.81 9.88
N PRO A 130 -11.44 4.75 10.44
CA PRO A 130 -12.63 4.32 9.70
C PRO A 130 -12.82 5.12 8.41
N GLY A 131 -13.06 4.40 7.31
CA GLY A 131 -13.20 5.00 5.99
C GLY A 131 -11.90 5.09 5.18
N ILE A 132 -10.75 4.72 5.76
CA ILE A 132 -9.48 4.84 5.05
C ILE A 132 -9.39 3.89 3.85
N PHE A 133 -10.05 2.73 3.90
CA PHE A 133 -10.15 1.83 2.75
C PHE A 133 -10.75 2.56 1.55
N GLU A 134 -11.90 3.18 1.72
CA GLU A 134 -12.60 3.88 0.64
C GLU A 134 -11.82 5.11 0.15
N ARG A 135 -11.22 5.87 1.05
CA ARG A 135 -10.41 7.04 0.67
C ARG A 135 -9.19 6.64 -0.14
N THR A 136 -8.51 5.56 0.26
CA THR A 136 -7.32 5.08 -0.47
C THR A 136 -7.72 4.51 -1.82
N LYS A 137 -8.76 3.70 -1.87
CA LYS A 137 -9.29 3.17 -3.12
C LYS A 137 -9.65 4.30 -4.09
N HIS A 138 -10.37 5.30 -3.60
CA HIS A 138 -10.77 6.46 -4.39
C HIS A 138 -9.56 7.23 -4.93
N LEU A 139 -8.55 7.45 -4.09
CA LEU A 139 -7.32 8.12 -4.52
C LEU A 139 -6.66 7.39 -5.70
N ILE A 140 -6.50 6.08 -5.59
CA ILE A 140 -5.86 5.29 -6.64
C ILE A 140 -6.69 5.32 -7.93
N VAL A 141 -8.01 5.14 -7.81
CA VAL A 141 -8.89 5.18 -8.99
C VAL A 141 -8.84 6.54 -9.66
N GLU A 142 -8.93 7.63 -8.91
CA GLU A 142 -8.89 8.99 -9.48
C GLU A 142 -7.52 9.30 -10.09
N ALA A 143 -6.44 8.79 -9.50
CA ALA A 143 -5.10 9.04 -10.03
C ALA A 143 -4.82 8.26 -11.33
N PHE A 144 -5.34 7.03 -11.46
CA PHE A 144 -4.84 6.11 -12.49
C PHE A 144 -5.90 5.52 -13.42
N ARG A 145 -7.17 5.85 -13.27
CA ARG A 145 -8.25 5.22 -14.06
C ARG A 145 -8.16 5.45 -15.58
N LEU A 146 -7.37 6.43 -16.00
CA LEU A 146 -7.21 6.77 -17.42
C LEU A 146 -5.93 6.19 -18.04
N GLN A 147 -5.25 5.35 -17.33
CA GLN A 147 -4.04 4.70 -17.86
C GLN A 147 -4.35 3.56 -18.80
#